data_4b0d824e643f1a552e01d582221da7e0
#
_entry.id   4b0d824e643f1a552e01d582221da7e0
#
_cell.length_a   1.000
_cell.length_b   1.000
_cell.length_c   1.000
_cell.angle_alpha   90.00
_cell.angle_beta   90.00
_cell.angle_gamma   90.00
#
_symmetry.space_group_name_H-M   'P 1'
#
loop_
_entity.id
_entity.type
_entity.pdbx_description
1 polymer ?
#
loop_
_entity_poly.entity_id
_entity_poly.type
_entity_poly.pdbx_seq_one_letter_code
_entity_poly.pdbx_strand_id
1 'polypeptide(L)'
;IRDRFTIMRESENSFYLVSAGAFQRLDHDWILKWMPKDGSVQFENLTNSTGVLVVSGPKARELMTRVSKDDFSNENFKWLSAKNVDVGYAPVNAMRVNFVGELGWELHHPIEYQNHIFDKLMEAGQDLGIKPFGIRAMNSLRVEKSYKLVGTELSIEYSPYESGLDRFVHPNKGSFIG
;
A
#
# COMPACT_ATOMS: atom_id res chain seq x y z
N ILE A 1 0.94 -0.60 20.03
CA ILE A 1 0.55 -0.90 18.62
C ILE A 1 1.29 -2.15 18.19
N ARG A 2 0.55 -3.19 17.74
CA ARG A 2 1.18 -4.44 17.29
C ARG A 2 1.42 -4.47 15.80
N ASP A 3 0.49 -3.91 15.02
CA ASP A 3 0.61 -3.78 13.58
C ASP A 3 -0.31 -2.71 13.01
N ARG A 4 -0.18 -2.48 11.70
CA ARG A 4 -0.97 -1.52 10.92
C ARG A 4 -1.25 -2.09 9.54
N PHE A 5 -2.52 -2.09 9.17
CA PHE A 5 -2.97 -2.47 7.83
C PHE A 5 -3.38 -1.27 6.99
N THR A 6 -3.09 -1.33 5.70
CA THR A 6 -3.84 -0.58 4.70
C THR A 6 -4.96 -1.48 4.21
N ILE A 7 -6.20 -1.03 4.32
CA ILE A 7 -7.37 -1.81 3.93
C ILE A 7 -8.04 -1.13 2.76
N MET A 8 -8.11 -1.81 1.63
CA MET A 8 -8.87 -1.40 0.47
C MET A 8 -10.17 -2.20 0.41
N ARG A 9 -11.29 -1.51 0.31
CA ARG A 9 -12.58 -2.14 0.05
C ARG A 9 -12.78 -2.28 -1.46
N GLU A 10 -12.73 -3.50 -1.96
CA GLU A 10 -12.90 -3.79 -3.39
C GLU A 10 -14.37 -3.85 -3.80
N SER A 11 -15.21 -4.39 -2.91
CA SER A 11 -16.65 -4.47 -3.08
C SER A 11 -17.36 -4.44 -1.73
N GLU A 12 -18.66 -4.67 -1.71
CA GLU A 12 -19.43 -4.71 -0.46
C GLU A 12 -18.88 -5.75 0.52
N ASN A 13 -18.43 -6.90 0.02
CA ASN A 13 -18.00 -8.05 0.82
C ASN A 13 -16.58 -8.51 0.53
N SER A 14 -15.77 -7.71 -0.18
CA SER A 14 -14.37 -8.03 -0.51
C SER A 14 -13.44 -6.93 -0.06
N PHE A 15 -12.37 -7.32 0.63
CA PHE A 15 -11.37 -6.41 1.18
C PHE A 15 -9.96 -6.92 0.86
N TYR A 16 -9.12 -6.04 0.36
CA TYR A 16 -7.71 -6.31 0.14
C TYR A 16 -6.89 -5.67 1.26
N LEU A 17 -6.14 -6.49 2.00
CA LEU A 17 -5.37 -6.06 3.16
C LEU A 17 -3.89 -6.05 2.80
N VAL A 18 -3.21 -4.95 3.12
CA VAL A 18 -1.75 -4.80 2.92
C VAL A 18 -1.11 -4.51 4.27
N SER A 19 -0.10 -5.28 4.61
CA SER A 19 0.73 -5.10 5.80
C SER A 19 2.21 -5.24 5.47
N ALA A 20 3.07 -5.02 6.45
CA ALA A 20 4.51 -5.20 6.27
C ALA A 20 4.87 -6.68 6.16
N GLY A 21 5.57 -7.09 5.10
CA GLY A 21 5.95 -8.49 4.86
C GLY A 21 6.72 -9.16 6.01
N ALA A 22 7.44 -8.37 6.82
CA ALA A 22 8.13 -8.88 8.02
C ALA A 22 7.17 -9.42 9.10
N PHE A 23 5.92 -8.97 9.09
CA PHE A 23 4.89 -9.37 10.05
C PHE A 23 3.87 -10.36 9.47
N GLN A 24 4.06 -10.83 8.24
CA GLN A 24 3.13 -11.71 7.52
C GLN A 24 2.56 -12.85 8.38
N ARG A 25 3.41 -13.57 9.09
CA ARG A 25 2.98 -14.69 9.93
C ARG A 25 2.15 -14.23 11.13
N LEU A 26 2.58 -13.16 11.79
CA LEU A 26 1.87 -12.59 12.93
C LEU A 26 0.47 -12.13 12.52
N ASP A 27 0.37 -11.44 11.39
CA ASP A 27 -0.87 -10.91 10.85
C ASP A 27 -1.82 -12.02 10.44
N HIS A 28 -1.30 -13.03 9.73
CA HIS A 28 -2.04 -14.21 9.34
C HIS A 28 -2.65 -14.93 10.57
N ASP A 29 -1.83 -15.22 11.58
CA ASP A 29 -2.27 -15.90 12.79
C ASP A 29 -3.31 -15.06 13.56
N TRP A 30 -3.14 -13.74 13.58
CA TRP A 30 -4.08 -12.82 14.21
C TRP A 30 -5.43 -12.77 13.49
N ILE A 31 -5.43 -12.71 12.16
CA ILE A 31 -6.67 -12.73 11.34
C ILE A 31 -7.41 -14.04 11.57
N LEU A 32 -6.72 -15.18 11.46
CA LEU A 32 -7.33 -16.50 11.65
C LEU A 32 -7.90 -16.71 13.06
N LYS A 33 -7.29 -16.11 14.08
CA LYS A 33 -7.77 -16.17 15.46
C LYS A 33 -9.18 -15.56 15.60
N TRP A 34 -9.46 -14.48 14.89
CA TRP A 34 -10.70 -13.72 15.01
C TRP A 34 -11.68 -13.99 13.87
N MET A 35 -11.29 -14.74 12.87
CA MET A 35 -12.14 -15.10 11.76
C MET A 35 -13.28 -16.02 12.23
N PRO A 36 -14.53 -15.76 11.78
CA PRO A 36 -15.66 -16.67 12.05
C PRO A 36 -15.35 -18.09 11.57
N LYS A 37 -15.80 -19.08 12.34
CA LYS A 37 -15.57 -20.50 12.04
C LYS A 37 -16.72 -21.16 11.26
N ASP A 38 -17.74 -20.40 10.93
CA ASP A 38 -18.97 -20.86 10.26
C ASP A 38 -18.84 -20.87 8.71
N GLY A 39 -17.67 -20.50 8.18
CA GLY A 39 -17.43 -20.43 6.73
C GLY A 39 -18.00 -19.18 6.04
N SER A 40 -18.56 -18.25 6.81
CA SER A 40 -19.11 -16.98 6.27
C SER A 40 -18.04 -16.02 5.76
N VAL A 41 -16.79 -16.18 6.19
CA VAL A 41 -15.64 -15.39 5.76
C VAL A 41 -14.57 -16.31 5.19
N GLN A 42 -14.05 -15.95 4.02
CA GLN A 42 -12.90 -16.60 3.41
C GLN A 42 -11.68 -15.68 3.50
N PHE A 43 -10.50 -16.24 3.71
CA PHE A 43 -9.25 -15.52 3.76
C PHE A 43 -8.22 -16.20 2.85
N GLU A 44 -7.64 -15.43 1.96
CA GLU A 44 -6.60 -15.88 1.04
C GLU A 44 -5.33 -15.07 1.24
N ASN A 45 -4.19 -15.75 1.28
CA ASN A 45 -2.87 -15.12 1.39
C ASN A 45 -2.22 -15.00 0.01
N LEU A 46 -2.18 -13.77 -0.52
CA LEU A 46 -1.66 -13.45 -1.85
C LEU A 46 -0.19 -12.99 -1.83
N THR A 47 0.50 -13.01 -0.69
CA THR A 47 1.82 -12.41 -0.52
C THR A 47 2.86 -12.92 -1.54
N ASN A 48 2.82 -14.22 -1.87
CA ASN A 48 3.80 -14.82 -2.79
C ASN A 48 3.40 -14.72 -4.27
N SER A 49 2.14 -14.40 -4.56
CA SER A 49 1.63 -14.26 -5.93
C SER A 49 1.52 -12.82 -6.40
N THR A 50 1.75 -11.85 -5.48
CA THR A 50 1.59 -10.42 -5.77
C THR A 50 2.93 -9.71 -5.66
N GLY A 51 3.34 -9.05 -6.75
CA GLY A 51 4.42 -8.07 -6.75
C GLY A 51 3.91 -6.68 -6.44
N VAL A 52 4.77 -5.83 -5.85
CA VAL A 52 4.45 -4.42 -5.59
C VAL A 52 5.61 -3.54 -6.04
N LEU A 53 5.33 -2.63 -6.95
CA LEU A 53 6.25 -1.55 -7.32
C LEU A 53 5.69 -0.21 -6.85
N VAL A 54 6.56 0.62 -6.27
CA VAL A 54 6.17 1.96 -5.83
C VAL A 54 6.73 2.99 -6.78
N VAL A 55 5.84 3.78 -7.38
CA VAL A 55 6.20 4.97 -8.17
C VAL A 55 5.96 6.19 -7.31
N SER A 56 6.98 7.01 -7.08
CA SER A 56 6.89 8.15 -6.18
C SER A 56 7.73 9.33 -6.65
N GLY A 57 7.22 10.54 -6.44
CA GLY A 57 7.91 11.79 -6.76
C GLY A 57 7.03 12.78 -7.53
N PRO A 58 7.51 14.01 -7.75
CA PRO A 58 6.72 15.08 -8.37
C PRO A 58 6.30 14.78 -9.81
N LYS A 59 7.07 13.95 -10.53
CA LYS A 59 6.78 13.53 -11.92
C LYS A 59 6.08 12.16 -12.00
N ALA A 60 5.69 11.56 -10.88
CA ALA A 60 5.07 10.24 -10.86
C ALA A 60 3.80 10.17 -11.73
N ARG A 61 2.96 11.21 -11.73
CA ARG A 61 1.77 11.28 -12.56
C ARG A 61 2.11 11.30 -14.05
N GLU A 62 3.05 12.13 -14.44
CA GLU A 62 3.52 12.18 -15.84
C GLU A 62 4.02 10.81 -16.30
N LEU A 63 4.80 10.13 -15.48
CA LEU A 63 5.25 8.77 -15.75
C LEU A 63 4.07 7.80 -15.93
N MET A 64 3.12 7.81 -15.01
CA MET A 64 1.98 6.90 -15.09
C MET A 64 1.12 7.11 -16.35
N THR A 65 0.94 8.36 -16.81
CA THR A 65 0.21 8.65 -18.06
C THR A 65 0.93 8.19 -19.31
N ARG A 66 2.24 7.93 -19.24
CA ARG A 66 3.03 7.37 -20.38
C ARG A 66 2.92 5.86 -20.50
N VAL A 67 2.67 5.16 -19.39
CA VAL A 67 2.67 3.69 -19.34
C VAL A 67 1.28 3.09 -19.23
N SER A 68 0.27 3.90 -18.96
CA SER A 68 -1.13 3.50 -18.85
C SER A 68 -2.03 4.44 -19.67
N LYS A 69 -3.15 3.90 -20.15
CA LYS A 69 -4.21 4.69 -20.82
C LYS A 69 -5.24 5.24 -19.83
N ASP A 70 -5.16 4.83 -18.58
CA ASP A 70 -6.06 5.27 -17.53
C ASP A 70 -5.78 6.70 -17.09
N ASP A 71 -6.80 7.34 -16.55
CA ASP A 71 -6.71 8.71 -16.06
C ASP A 71 -6.20 8.77 -14.61
N PHE A 72 -4.99 9.31 -14.47
CA PHE A 72 -4.30 9.53 -13.20
C PHE A 72 -4.48 10.96 -12.66
N SER A 73 -5.41 11.76 -13.19
CA SER A 73 -5.73 13.10 -12.68
C SER A 73 -6.23 13.06 -11.22
N ASN A 74 -6.20 14.20 -10.55
CA ASN A 74 -6.73 14.29 -9.18
C ASN A 74 -8.25 14.07 -9.13
N GLU A 75 -8.94 14.46 -10.17
CA GLU A 75 -10.40 14.35 -10.31
C GLU A 75 -10.82 12.89 -10.39
N ASN A 76 -10.10 12.10 -11.16
CA ASN A 76 -10.46 10.73 -11.45
C ASN A 76 -9.71 9.70 -10.62
N PHE A 77 -8.56 10.05 -10.04
CA PHE A 77 -7.81 9.19 -9.15
C PHE A 77 -7.49 9.93 -7.84
N LYS A 78 -8.46 9.96 -6.93
CA LYS A 78 -8.38 10.71 -5.67
C LYS A 78 -7.34 10.10 -4.72
N TRP A 79 -6.82 10.92 -3.82
CA TRP A 79 -5.96 10.44 -2.74
C TRP A 79 -6.70 9.40 -1.86
N LEU A 80 -6.00 8.37 -1.41
CA LEU A 80 -6.54 7.20 -0.69
C LEU A 80 -7.60 6.43 -1.49
N SER A 81 -7.54 6.46 -2.80
CA SER A 81 -8.34 5.58 -3.64
C SER A 81 -7.47 4.53 -4.35
N ALA A 82 -8.12 3.49 -4.82
CA ALA A 82 -7.50 2.45 -5.63
C ALA A 82 -8.32 2.21 -6.90
N LYS A 83 -7.65 1.78 -7.96
CA LYS A 83 -8.25 1.44 -9.24
C LYS A 83 -7.51 0.28 -9.89
N ASN A 84 -8.25 -0.56 -10.60
CA ASN A 84 -7.68 -1.48 -11.55
C ASN A 84 -7.33 -0.70 -12.82
N VAL A 85 -6.08 -0.77 -13.23
CA VAL A 85 -5.52 -0.10 -14.40
C VAL A 85 -4.63 -1.08 -15.16
N ASP A 86 -4.27 -0.74 -16.40
CA ASP A 86 -3.27 -1.48 -17.14
C ASP A 86 -1.96 -0.69 -17.25
N VAL A 87 -0.83 -1.34 -16.96
CA VAL A 87 0.51 -0.82 -17.26
C VAL A 87 1.09 -1.62 -18.40
N GLY A 88 1.13 -1.02 -19.59
CA GLY A 88 1.36 -1.76 -20.82
C GLY A 88 0.22 -2.77 -21.05
N TYR A 89 0.53 -4.07 -20.92
CA TYR A 89 -0.47 -5.16 -20.98
C TYR A 89 -0.71 -5.83 -19.62
N ALA A 90 -0.06 -5.36 -18.57
CA ALA A 90 -0.14 -5.97 -17.24
C ALA A 90 -1.30 -5.38 -16.43
N PRO A 91 -2.20 -6.22 -15.91
CA PRO A 91 -3.24 -5.76 -15.00
C PRO A 91 -2.61 -5.35 -13.64
N VAL A 92 -3.00 -4.21 -13.14
CA VAL A 92 -2.46 -3.61 -11.92
C VAL A 92 -3.59 -3.06 -11.07
N ASN A 93 -3.60 -3.42 -9.80
CA ASN A 93 -4.38 -2.69 -8.80
C ASN A 93 -3.52 -1.53 -8.28
N ALA A 94 -3.75 -0.34 -8.79
CA ALA A 94 -3.01 0.85 -8.41
C ALA A 94 -3.66 1.51 -7.20
N MET A 95 -2.90 1.70 -6.12
CA MET A 95 -3.36 2.38 -4.91
C MET A 95 -2.66 3.74 -4.80
N ARG A 96 -3.43 4.84 -4.73
CA ARG A 96 -2.85 6.17 -4.56
C ARG A 96 -2.49 6.42 -3.09
N VAL A 97 -1.49 5.70 -2.65
CA VAL A 97 -0.84 5.79 -1.35
C VAL A 97 0.67 5.73 -1.55
N ASN A 98 1.43 6.25 -0.63
CA ASN A 98 2.85 5.95 -0.51
C ASN A 98 3.37 6.25 0.90
N PHE A 99 4.55 5.74 1.19
CA PHE A 99 5.17 5.84 2.51
C PHE A 99 6.26 6.92 2.59
N VAL A 100 6.52 7.65 1.50
CA VAL A 100 7.56 8.70 1.45
C VAL A 100 7.00 10.11 1.44
N GLY A 101 5.66 10.25 1.44
CA GLY A 101 4.98 11.55 1.51
C GLY A 101 5.04 12.38 0.24
N GLU A 102 5.34 11.76 -0.90
CA GLU A 102 5.31 12.35 -2.22
C GLU A 102 4.06 11.93 -3.02
N LEU A 103 3.81 12.54 -4.15
CA LEU A 103 2.83 12.04 -5.11
C LEU A 103 3.27 10.66 -5.60
N GLY A 104 2.37 9.68 -5.56
CA GLY A 104 2.73 8.35 -6.03
C GLY A 104 1.64 7.31 -5.89
N TRP A 105 1.96 6.12 -6.38
CA TRP A 105 1.10 4.95 -6.37
C TRP A 105 1.89 3.70 -6.00
N GLU A 106 1.27 2.82 -5.25
CA GLU A 106 1.66 1.43 -5.12
C GLU A 106 0.97 0.63 -6.22
N LEU A 107 1.74 -0.09 -7.01
CA LEU A 107 1.29 -0.87 -8.17
C LEU A 107 1.32 -2.36 -7.79
N HIS A 108 0.20 -2.86 -7.31
CA HIS A 108 0.03 -4.26 -6.94
C HIS A 108 -0.37 -5.06 -8.18
N HIS A 109 0.35 -6.14 -8.48
CA HIS A 109 0.17 -6.89 -9.71
C HIS A 109 0.52 -8.37 -9.52
N PRO A 110 0.01 -9.28 -10.37
CA PRO A 110 0.48 -10.65 -10.38
C PRO A 110 2.00 -10.70 -10.61
N ILE A 111 2.69 -11.52 -9.83
CA ILE A 111 4.16 -11.50 -9.73
C ILE A 111 4.86 -11.74 -11.09
N GLU A 112 4.22 -12.46 -12.00
CA GLU A 112 4.73 -12.75 -13.34
C GLU A 112 4.91 -11.50 -14.21
N TYR A 113 4.22 -10.39 -13.90
CA TYR A 113 4.37 -9.12 -14.62
C TYR A 113 5.43 -8.18 -14.03
N GLN A 114 6.08 -8.57 -12.93
CA GLN A 114 7.05 -7.72 -12.21
C GLN A 114 8.11 -7.09 -13.13
N ASN A 115 8.77 -7.91 -13.94
CA ASN A 115 9.82 -7.43 -14.83
C ASN A 115 9.27 -6.54 -15.95
N HIS A 116 8.12 -6.94 -16.55
CA HIS A 116 7.48 -6.13 -17.57
C HIS A 116 7.13 -4.73 -17.09
N ILE A 117 6.49 -4.62 -15.92
CA ILE A 117 6.09 -3.32 -15.34
C ILE A 117 7.33 -2.50 -14.99
N PHE A 118 8.35 -3.11 -14.37
CA PHE A 118 9.60 -2.43 -14.04
C PHE A 118 10.27 -1.86 -15.28
N ASP A 119 10.45 -2.66 -16.34
CA ASP A 119 11.11 -2.24 -17.58
C ASP A 119 10.32 -1.12 -18.26
N LYS A 120 8.99 -1.20 -18.30
CA LYS A 120 8.12 -0.16 -18.85
C LYS A 120 8.24 1.17 -18.10
N LEU A 121 8.28 1.13 -16.79
CA LEU A 121 8.48 2.33 -15.96
C LEU A 121 9.85 2.95 -16.20
N MET A 122 10.90 2.12 -16.21
CA MET A 122 12.27 2.59 -16.41
C MET A 122 12.47 3.18 -17.81
N GLU A 123 11.93 2.53 -18.86
CA GLU A 123 11.97 3.03 -20.23
C GLU A 123 11.27 4.40 -20.36
N ALA A 124 10.01 4.47 -19.89
CA ALA A 124 9.20 5.68 -20.04
C ALA A 124 9.67 6.85 -19.15
N GLY A 125 10.43 6.56 -18.10
CA GLY A 125 10.88 7.55 -17.12
C GLY A 125 12.30 8.08 -17.34
N GLN A 126 13.03 7.65 -18.38
CA GLN A 126 14.44 8.01 -18.59
C GLN A 126 14.65 9.53 -18.63
N ASP A 127 13.91 10.25 -19.47
CA ASP A 127 13.97 11.71 -19.61
C ASP A 127 13.36 12.45 -18.41
N LEU A 128 12.53 11.77 -17.60
CA LEU A 128 12.00 12.29 -16.35
C LEU A 128 13.00 12.19 -15.19
N GLY A 129 14.10 11.47 -15.40
CA GLY A 129 15.12 11.25 -14.38
C GLY A 129 14.75 10.19 -13.36
N ILE A 130 13.97 9.18 -13.76
CA ILE A 130 13.60 8.05 -12.90
C ILE A 130 14.86 7.35 -12.38
N LYS A 131 14.83 6.96 -11.11
CA LYS A 131 15.89 6.19 -10.45
C LYS A 131 15.28 5.21 -9.47
N PRO A 132 15.78 3.96 -9.43
CA PRO A 132 15.45 3.07 -8.32
C PRO A 132 15.97 3.63 -7.00
N PHE A 133 15.21 3.45 -5.92
CA PHE A 133 15.65 3.79 -4.57
C PHE A 133 15.35 2.63 -3.61
N GLY A 134 16.23 2.44 -2.64
CA GLY A 134 16.12 1.34 -1.68
C GLY A 134 15.50 1.77 -0.37
N ILE A 135 15.33 0.78 0.52
CA ILE A 135 14.68 0.94 1.84
C ILE A 135 15.33 1.99 2.72
N ARG A 136 16.65 2.22 2.62
CA ARG A 136 17.33 3.26 3.41
C ARG A 136 16.93 4.67 2.98
N ALA A 137 16.83 4.91 1.67
CA ALA A 137 16.34 6.18 1.14
C ALA A 137 14.85 6.37 1.49
N MET A 138 14.03 5.34 1.35
CA MET A 138 12.63 5.35 1.79
C MET A 138 12.50 5.73 3.26
N ASN A 139 13.35 5.17 4.14
CA ASN A 139 13.34 5.47 5.57
C ASN A 139 13.68 6.94 5.86
N SER A 140 14.64 7.54 5.15
CA SER A 140 14.94 8.98 5.28
C SER A 140 13.76 9.83 4.84
N LEU A 141 13.19 9.54 3.67
CA LEU A 141 12.07 10.31 3.10
C LEU A 141 10.82 10.26 4.00
N ARG A 142 10.47 9.09 4.54
CA ARG A 142 9.32 8.98 5.44
C ARG A 142 9.50 9.80 6.74
N VAL A 143 10.73 9.84 7.27
CA VAL A 143 11.03 10.59 8.49
C VAL A 143 10.89 12.09 8.27
N GLU A 144 11.29 12.61 7.10
CA GLU A 144 11.08 14.01 6.72
C GLU A 144 9.59 14.43 6.78
N LYS A 145 8.68 13.46 6.54
CA LYS A 145 7.22 13.66 6.62
C LYS A 145 6.61 13.21 7.95
N SER A 146 7.44 12.84 8.92
CA SER A 146 6.99 12.27 10.21
C SER A 146 6.12 11.02 10.08
N TYR A 147 6.29 10.25 9.01
CA TYR A 147 5.59 8.97 8.84
C TYR A 147 6.25 7.90 9.72
N LYS A 148 5.43 7.22 10.50
CA LYS A 148 5.86 6.27 11.52
C LYS A 148 5.88 4.85 10.99
N LEU A 149 6.89 4.09 11.38
CA LEU A 149 7.11 2.71 10.99
C LEU A 149 6.80 1.78 12.16
N VAL A 150 6.11 0.68 11.88
CA VAL A 150 5.88 -0.40 12.86
C VAL A 150 7.22 -1.07 13.18
N GLY A 151 7.47 -1.31 14.45
CA GLY A 151 8.73 -1.85 14.97
C GLY A 151 9.78 -0.79 15.28
N THR A 152 9.51 0.50 14.98
CA THR A 152 10.34 1.64 15.39
C THR A 152 9.52 2.63 16.21
N GLU A 153 8.89 3.62 15.59
CA GLU A 153 8.06 4.59 16.32
C GLU A 153 6.71 4.01 16.76
N LEU A 154 6.23 2.95 16.08
CA LEU A 154 5.02 2.22 16.46
C LEU A 154 5.42 0.87 17.03
N SER A 155 5.49 0.77 18.34
CA SER A 155 5.82 -0.44 19.08
C SER A 155 4.74 -0.78 20.10
N ILE A 156 4.89 -1.92 20.76
CA ILE A 156 3.99 -2.31 21.86
C ILE A 156 4.19 -1.47 23.12
N GLU A 157 5.26 -0.69 23.20
CA GLU A 157 5.59 0.18 24.33
C GLU A 157 4.78 1.48 24.34
N TYR A 158 4.25 1.88 23.19
CA TYR A 158 3.51 3.11 23.04
C TYR A 158 2.05 2.85 22.63
N SER A 159 1.15 3.61 23.25
CA SER A 159 -0.24 3.66 22.84
C SER A 159 -0.40 4.44 21.52
N PRO A 160 -1.52 4.32 20.81
CA PRO A 160 -1.84 5.16 19.66
C PRO A 160 -1.80 6.65 19.97
N TYR A 161 -2.20 7.06 21.17
CA TYR A 161 -2.21 8.45 21.62
C TYR A 161 -0.79 9.00 21.77
N GLU A 162 0.08 8.28 22.46
CA GLU A 162 1.51 8.66 22.62
C GLU A 162 2.24 8.69 21.27
N SER A 163 1.79 7.88 20.33
CA SER A 163 2.33 7.84 18.97
C SER A 163 1.72 8.91 18.04
N GLY A 164 0.81 9.78 18.53
CA GLY A 164 0.13 10.80 17.72
C GLY A 164 -0.76 10.21 16.62
N LEU A 165 -1.37 9.06 16.87
CA LEU A 165 -2.35 8.40 16.00
C LEU A 165 -3.79 8.49 16.54
N ASP A 166 -4.03 9.42 17.47
CA ASP A 166 -5.31 9.67 18.12
C ASP A 166 -6.46 9.87 17.10
N ARG A 167 -6.20 10.55 15.99
CA ARG A 167 -7.17 10.77 14.91
C ARG A 167 -7.71 9.47 14.27
N PHE A 168 -7.03 8.36 14.45
CA PHE A 168 -7.45 7.04 13.93
C PHE A 168 -8.15 6.19 15.01
N VAL A 169 -8.23 6.67 16.24
CA VAL A 169 -8.84 5.95 17.35
C VAL A 169 -10.22 6.50 17.63
N HIS A 170 -11.22 5.65 17.47
CA HIS A 170 -12.63 6.02 17.67
C HIS A 170 -13.26 5.16 18.77
N PRO A 171 -13.01 5.45 20.07
CA PRO A 171 -13.44 4.60 21.18
C PRO A 171 -14.98 4.48 21.30
N ASN A 172 -15.70 5.48 20.79
CA ASN A 172 -17.16 5.54 20.87
C ASN A 172 -17.89 4.79 19.75
N LYS A 173 -17.17 4.06 18.88
CA LYS A 173 -17.79 3.30 17.77
C LYS A 173 -18.45 1.98 18.17
N GLY A 174 -18.46 1.64 19.46
CA GLY A 174 -18.92 0.36 19.98
C GLY A 174 -17.77 -0.63 20.23
N SER A 175 -18.10 -1.89 20.48
CA SER A 175 -17.10 -2.94 20.74
C SER A 175 -16.29 -3.22 19.48
N PHE A 176 -14.96 -3.37 19.63
CA PHE A 176 -14.03 -3.69 18.54
C PHE A 176 -12.83 -4.50 19.06
N ILE A 177 -12.14 -5.17 18.16
CA ILE A 177 -10.91 -5.90 18.46
C ILE A 177 -9.74 -4.92 18.47
N GLY A 178 -9.05 -4.81 19.62
CA GLY A 178 -7.90 -3.91 19.75
C GLY A 178 -7.83 -3.18 21.05
#